data_d0602114838e4223f5d54785214601cd
#
_entry.id   d0602114838e4223f5d54785214601cd
#
_cell.length_a   1.000
_cell.length_b   1.000
_cell.length_c   1.000
_cell.angle_alpha   90.00
_cell.angle_beta   90.00
_cell.angle_gamma   90.00
#
_symmetry.space_group_name_H-M   'P 1'
#
loop_
_entity.id
_entity.type
_entity.pdbx_description
1 polymer ?
#
loop_
_entity_poly.entity_id
_entity_poly.type
_entity_poly.pdbx_seq_one_letter_code
_entity_poly.pdbx_strand_id
1 'polypeptide(L)'
;FGAVESRPAARPMPEARTFTTACPRNCYSTCGLRVTVEGGGLRRVEVHPDSRATPGAPCLKGLSYVERQAAKDRLLHPLGRTGSGGFARLSWDEALDRIAGKLEELRAEPQSVLFYSSSGTKGLMNGVATSFWRLYGGCTTTYGDLCWPAGLEATRLTLGANDHNAPWDLANARLVVFWGKNAAETNVHQMAFLQQALDRGGQVVVVDPRRTETAERAALHLRPRPGTDGAIALAVAHRLIARGLVDEAFVRENVLGFEALRESVRERTPEWAAGMAGVEAREIERLADLMGTIKPATVNAGFGMQRYTNSGQTLRALIALVALTGNVGRPGAGWVFANLRSHVFHPVKDPLAFYPPERPDGVFRVSISTALLGPHMLATSDPPLRMAWVERGNPIPQNPETPTVLRAFRALGLRVVGDEFLT
;
A
#
# COMPACT_ATOMS: atom_id res chain seq x y z
N PHE A 1 -19.63 69.23 11.51
CA PHE A 1 -19.20 68.22 12.47
C PHE A 1 -19.67 66.91 11.96
N GLY A 2 -18.76 66.20 11.30
CA GLY A 2 -19.02 64.85 10.74
C GLY A 2 -18.85 63.79 11.86
N ALA A 3 -19.83 62.89 11.97
CA ALA A 3 -19.76 61.77 12.86
C ALA A 3 -18.67 60.80 12.37
N VAL A 4 -17.68 60.52 13.21
CA VAL A 4 -16.66 59.49 13.01
C VAL A 4 -17.37 58.16 13.22
N GLU A 5 -17.66 57.42 12.14
CA GLU A 5 -18.09 56.01 12.24
C GLU A 5 -16.98 55.21 12.93
N SER A 6 -17.29 54.68 14.11
CA SER A 6 -16.43 53.76 14.83
C SER A 6 -16.24 52.49 13.99
N ARG A 7 -14.99 52.20 13.58
CA ARG A 7 -14.63 50.92 13.00
C ARG A 7 -15.10 49.78 13.92
N PRO A 8 -15.78 48.76 13.40
CA PRO A 8 -16.17 47.62 14.21
C PRO A 8 -14.91 47.02 14.82
N ALA A 9 -14.94 46.75 16.12
CA ALA A 9 -13.88 46.11 16.86
C ALA A 9 -13.48 44.82 16.12
N ALA A 10 -12.18 44.63 15.86
CA ALA A 10 -11.66 43.41 15.24
C ALA A 10 -12.16 42.22 16.06
N ARG A 11 -12.87 41.28 15.41
CA ARG A 11 -13.26 40.04 16.08
C ARG A 11 -11.97 39.39 16.61
N PRO A 12 -11.97 38.95 17.89
CA PRO A 12 -10.81 38.28 18.45
C PRO A 12 -10.44 37.14 17.55
N MET A 13 -9.18 37.06 17.17
CA MET A 13 -8.64 35.93 16.37
C MET A 13 -8.98 34.67 17.14
N PRO A 14 -9.58 33.65 16.48
CA PRO A 14 -9.90 32.42 17.16
C PRO A 14 -8.61 31.80 17.70
N GLU A 15 -8.62 31.42 18.98
CA GLU A 15 -7.48 30.80 19.67
C GLU A 15 -6.95 29.62 18.88
N ALA A 16 -5.62 29.52 18.78
CA ALA A 16 -4.96 28.36 18.18
C ALA A 16 -5.26 27.11 19.02
N ARG A 17 -5.81 26.08 18.39
CA ARG A 17 -6.15 24.81 19.04
C ARG A 17 -5.27 23.69 18.50
N THR A 18 -4.79 22.85 19.41
CA THR A 18 -3.97 21.68 19.06
C THR A 18 -4.76 20.40 19.20
N PHE A 19 -4.64 19.52 18.21
CA PHE A 19 -5.33 18.22 18.16
C PHE A 19 -4.32 17.11 17.93
N THR A 20 -4.58 15.95 18.54
CA THR A 20 -3.90 14.70 18.22
C THR A 20 -4.66 13.98 17.11
N THR A 21 -3.92 13.52 16.10
CA THR A 21 -4.48 12.78 14.96
C THR A 21 -3.44 11.81 14.40
N ALA A 22 -3.78 11.12 13.32
CA ALA A 22 -2.86 10.28 12.58
C ALA A 22 -2.72 10.75 11.14
N CYS A 23 -1.58 10.49 10.52
CA CYS A 23 -1.37 10.76 9.10
C CYS A 23 -2.33 9.88 8.27
N PRO A 24 -3.16 10.48 7.39
CA PRO A 24 -4.14 9.70 6.62
C PRO A 24 -3.53 8.96 5.42
N ARG A 25 -2.23 9.09 5.19
CA ARG A 25 -1.55 8.40 4.09
C ARG A 25 -1.48 6.90 4.33
N ASN A 26 -1.64 6.13 3.25
CA ASN A 26 -1.40 4.68 3.26
C ASN A 26 0.11 4.41 3.27
N CYS A 27 0.72 4.43 4.44
CA CYS A 27 2.16 4.32 4.63
C CYS A 27 2.47 3.48 5.88
N TYR A 28 3.57 2.75 5.86
CA TYR A 28 4.04 1.91 6.98
C TYR A 28 4.30 2.69 8.27
N SER A 29 4.70 3.95 8.16
CA SER A 29 5.08 4.75 9.34
C SER A 29 3.90 5.09 10.23
N THR A 30 2.66 5.08 9.70
CA THR A 30 1.42 5.34 10.48
C THR A 30 1.60 6.46 11.51
N CYS A 31 2.16 7.59 11.07
CA CYS A 31 2.60 8.67 11.97
C CYS A 31 1.46 9.19 12.84
N GLY A 32 1.64 9.13 14.16
CA GLY A 32 0.87 9.94 15.10
C GLY A 32 1.28 11.40 14.94
N LEU A 33 0.31 12.27 14.79
CA LEU A 33 0.54 13.70 14.54
C LEU A 33 -0.11 14.56 15.61
N ARG A 34 0.53 15.69 15.89
CA ARG A 34 -0.04 16.82 16.58
C ARG A 34 -0.22 17.95 15.58
N VAL A 35 -1.44 18.45 15.44
CA VAL A 35 -1.77 19.48 14.45
C VAL A 35 -2.33 20.71 15.15
N THR A 36 -1.92 21.90 14.72
CA THR A 36 -2.42 23.18 15.20
C THR A 36 -3.35 23.80 14.16
N VAL A 37 -4.55 24.15 14.59
CA VAL A 37 -5.57 24.83 13.80
C VAL A 37 -5.81 26.22 14.36
N GLU A 38 -5.79 27.22 13.50
CA GLU A 38 -6.04 28.63 13.84
C GLU A 38 -6.90 29.24 12.73
N GLY A 39 -7.95 29.94 13.11
CA GLY A 39 -8.86 30.56 12.15
C GLY A 39 -9.54 29.56 11.20
N GLY A 40 -9.75 28.31 11.64
CA GLY A 40 -10.32 27.24 10.82
C GLY A 40 -9.33 26.62 9.84
N GLY A 41 -8.09 27.10 9.77
CA GLY A 41 -7.04 26.60 8.88
C GLY A 41 -5.98 25.81 9.63
N LEU A 42 -5.46 24.76 8.99
CA LEU A 42 -4.30 23.99 9.47
C LEU A 42 -3.04 24.85 9.37
N ARG A 43 -2.35 25.10 10.48
CA ARG A 43 -1.16 25.95 10.53
C ARG A 43 0.14 25.17 10.70
N ARG A 44 0.09 24.07 11.45
CA ARG A 44 1.29 23.30 11.78
C ARG A 44 0.98 21.81 11.90
N VAL A 45 1.90 21.02 11.47
CA VAL A 45 1.88 19.56 11.59
C VAL A 45 3.19 19.12 12.22
N GLU A 46 3.12 18.42 13.34
CA GLU A 46 4.25 17.90 14.09
C GLU A 46 4.03 16.41 14.38
N VAL A 47 5.09 15.68 14.66
CA VAL A 47 4.98 14.32 15.19
C VAL A 47 4.43 14.38 16.62
N HIS A 48 3.51 13.48 16.94
CA HIS A 48 3.09 13.28 18.32
C HIS A 48 4.28 12.74 19.14
N PRO A 49 4.58 13.28 20.33
CA PRO A 49 5.74 12.87 21.13
C PRO A 49 5.83 11.35 21.37
N ASP A 50 4.69 10.68 21.55
CA ASP A 50 4.60 9.25 21.81
C ASP A 50 4.62 8.39 20.53
N SER A 51 4.79 8.97 19.35
CA SER A 51 4.81 8.24 18.08
C SER A 51 6.14 7.54 17.87
N ARG A 52 6.31 6.36 18.43
CA ARG A 52 7.55 5.56 18.32
C ARG A 52 7.89 5.18 16.88
N ALA A 53 6.90 5.03 16.02
CA ALA A 53 7.09 4.68 14.60
C ALA A 53 7.63 5.83 13.74
N THR A 54 7.65 7.05 14.27
CA THR A 54 8.00 8.28 13.55
C THR A 54 9.06 9.06 14.33
N PRO A 55 10.32 8.65 14.32
CA PRO A 55 11.37 9.42 14.98
C PRO A 55 11.59 10.77 14.29
N GLY A 56 11.73 11.83 15.09
CA GLY A 56 12.08 13.18 14.62
C GLY A 56 10.87 13.98 14.12
N ALA A 57 10.71 14.11 12.81
CA ALA A 57 9.70 14.97 12.18
C ALA A 57 8.80 14.22 11.21
N PRO A 58 7.61 14.74 10.88
CA PRO A 58 6.82 14.22 9.76
C PRO A 58 7.63 14.32 8.46
N CYS A 59 7.41 13.37 7.55
CA CYS A 59 8.02 13.47 6.22
C CYS A 59 7.40 14.66 5.43
N LEU A 60 8.06 15.03 4.33
CA LEU A 60 7.59 16.12 3.48
C LEU A 60 6.11 15.96 3.06
N LYS A 61 5.65 14.73 2.81
CA LYS A 61 4.24 14.44 2.51
C LYS A 61 3.29 14.74 3.67
N GLY A 62 3.74 14.56 4.91
CA GLY A 62 2.97 14.93 6.11
C GLY A 62 2.95 16.44 6.33
N LEU A 63 4.08 17.11 6.14
CA LEU A 63 4.19 18.57 6.26
C LEU A 63 3.36 19.30 5.20
N SER A 64 3.31 18.79 3.97
CA SER A 64 2.58 19.40 2.85
C SER A 64 1.06 19.48 3.04
N TYR A 65 0.48 18.86 4.08
CA TYR A 65 -0.94 19.01 4.37
C TYR A 65 -1.35 20.45 4.70
N VAL A 66 -0.45 21.26 5.25
CA VAL A 66 -0.70 22.70 5.51
C VAL A 66 -0.97 23.41 4.18
N GLU A 67 -0.10 23.24 3.20
CA GLU A 67 -0.23 23.84 1.86
C GLU A 67 -1.40 23.22 1.09
N ARG A 68 -1.56 21.89 1.17
CA ARG A 68 -2.63 21.17 0.48
C ARG A 68 -4.01 21.64 0.92
N GLN A 69 -4.23 21.88 2.22
CA GLN A 69 -5.50 22.38 2.72
C GLN A 69 -5.79 23.80 2.21
N ALA A 70 -4.77 24.64 2.09
CA ALA A 70 -4.87 26.03 1.67
C ALA A 70 -4.72 26.23 0.16
N ALA A 71 -4.55 25.15 -0.61
CA ALA A 71 -4.33 25.22 -2.05
C ALA A 71 -5.51 25.91 -2.76
N LYS A 72 -5.20 26.82 -3.69
CA LYS A 72 -6.21 27.63 -4.39
C LYS A 72 -7.10 26.81 -5.35
N ASP A 73 -6.56 25.72 -5.85
CA ASP A 73 -7.22 24.79 -6.77
C ASP A 73 -7.93 23.63 -6.04
N ARG A 74 -7.92 23.65 -4.70
CA ARG A 74 -8.67 22.67 -3.92
C ARG A 74 -10.17 22.86 -4.11
N LEU A 75 -10.88 21.77 -4.36
CA LEU A 75 -12.34 21.75 -4.53
C LEU A 75 -13.01 22.02 -3.17
N LEU A 76 -13.73 23.14 -3.07
CA LEU A 76 -14.47 23.55 -1.87
C LEU A 76 -15.98 23.37 -2.03
N HIS A 77 -16.46 23.14 -3.23
CA HIS A 77 -17.87 23.02 -3.59
C HIS A 77 -18.07 21.88 -4.58
N PRO A 78 -19.26 21.27 -4.62
CA PRO A 78 -19.61 20.34 -5.67
C PRO A 78 -19.51 20.98 -7.07
N LEU A 79 -19.08 20.20 -8.03
CA LEU A 79 -19.00 20.61 -9.43
C LEU A 79 -19.85 19.67 -10.30
N GLY A 80 -20.65 20.23 -11.16
CA GLY A 80 -21.41 19.51 -12.19
C GLY A 80 -20.83 19.74 -13.57
N ARG A 81 -20.74 18.69 -14.39
CA ARG A 81 -20.30 18.82 -15.78
C ARG A 81 -21.35 19.61 -16.59
N THR A 82 -20.89 20.56 -17.40
CA THR A 82 -21.71 21.33 -18.31
C THR A 82 -21.82 20.65 -19.68
N GLY A 83 -22.85 21.00 -20.47
CA GLY A 83 -22.98 20.50 -21.82
C GLY A 83 -21.84 20.89 -22.78
N SER A 84 -21.10 21.94 -22.48
CA SER A 84 -19.91 22.39 -23.21
C SER A 84 -18.62 21.64 -22.82
N GLY A 85 -18.71 20.65 -21.93
CA GLY A 85 -17.55 19.82 -21.51
C GLY A 85 -16.77 20.33 -20.33
N GLY A 86 -17.08 21.54 -19.80
CA GLY A 86 -16.50 22.09 -18.57
C GLY A 86 -17.20 21.65 -17.31
N PHE A 87 -16.89 22.34 -16.19
CA PHE A 87 -17.54 22.17 -14.91
C PHE A 87 -18.12 23.51 -14.43
N ALA A 88 -19.29 23.47 -13.80
CA ALA A 88 -19.89 24.58 -13.08
C ALA A 88 -20.10 24.23 -11.60
N ARG A 89 -20.02 25.21 -10.75
CA ARG A 89 -20.31 25.04 -9.32
C ARG A 89 -21.78 24.70 -9.13
N LEU A 90 -22.05 23.75 -8.24
CA LEU A 90 -23.37 23.41 -7.73
C LEU A 90 -23.45 23.77 -6.25
N SER A 91 -24.68 23.97 -5.76
CA SER A 91 -24.94 23.88 -4.33
C SER A 91 -24.85 22.43 -3.85
N TRP A 92 -24.74 22.23 -2.55
CA TRP A 92 -24.78 20.87 -1.97
C TRP A 92 -26.15 20.22 -2.20
N ASP A 93 -27.24 20.97 -2.09
CA ASP A 93 -28.59 20.46 -2.31
C ASP A 93 -28.75 19.99 -3.76
N GLU A 94 -28.38 20.80 -4.76
CA GLU A 94 -28.42 20.40 -6.16
C GLU A 94 -27.57 19.14 -6.44
N ALA A 95 -26.39 19.02 -5.82
CA ALA A 95 -25.54 17.85 -6.02
C ALA A 95 -26.15 16.59 -5.38
N LEU A 96 -26.66 16.73 -4.16
CA LEU A 96 -27.30 15.64 -3.41
C LEU A 96 -28.61 15.19 -4.10
N ASP A 97 -29.44 16.12 -4.57
CA ASP A 97 -30.68 15.82 -5.30
C ASP A 97 -30.40 15.03 -6.59
N ARG A 98 -29.38 15.42 -7.37
CA ARG A 98 -28.97 14.69 -8.57
C ARG A 98 -28.50 13.27 -8.24
N ILE A 99 -27.74 13.10 -7.17
CA ILE A 99 -27.26 11.78 -6.71
C ILE A 99 -28.43 10.94 -6.22
N ALA A 100 -29.26 11.50 -5.33
CA ALA A 100 -30.41 10.82 -4.75
C ALA A 100 -31.43 10.39 -5.82
N GLY A 101 -31.75 11.28 -6.76
CA GLY A 101 -32.65 10.97 -7.86
C GLY A 101 -32.13 9.82 -8.75
N LYS A 102 -30.82 9.76 -9.01
CA LYS A 102 -30.24 8.64 -9.74
C LYS A 102 -30.22 7.35 -8.94
N LEU A 103 -29.95 7.41 -7.66
CA LEU A 103 -30.01 6.24 -6.78
C LEU A 103 -31.43 5.71 -6.63
N GLU A 104 -32.44 6.58 -6.54
CA GLU A 104 -33.86 6.18 -6.51
C GLU A 104 -34.28 5.51 -7.82
N GLU A 105 -33.88 6.05 -9.00
CA GLU A 105 -34.07 5.40 -10.30
C GLU A 105 -33.51 3.98 -10.36
N LEU A 106 -32.35 3.76 -9.68
CA LEU A 106 -31.62 2.48 -9.71
C LEU A 106 -31.95 1.55 -8.54
N ARG A 107 -32.88 1.93 -7.66
CA ARG A 107 -33.16 1.23 -6.40
C ARG A 107 -33.60 -0.22 -6.59
N ALA A 108 -34.31 -0.52 -7.68
CA ALA A 108 -34.72 -1.90 -7.99
C ALA A 108 -33.57 -2.80 -8.47
N GLU A 109 -32.49 -2.18 -8.96
CA GLU A 109 -31.30 -2.86 -9.48
C GLU A 109 -30.01 -2.25 -8.88
N PRO A 110 -29.78 -2.37 -7.55
CA PRO A 110 -28.70 -1.67 -6.89
C PRO A 110 -27.30 -2.09 -7.41
N GLN A 111 -27.16 -3.31 -7.96
CA GLN A 111 -25.93 -3.79 -8.59
C GLN A 111 -25.61 -3.06 -9.92
N SER A 112 -26.51 -2.22 -10.45
CA SER A 112 -26.21 -1.33 -11.57
C SER A 112 -25.31 -0.14 -11.18
N VAL A 113 -25.04 0.04 -9.87
CA VAL A 113 -24.12 1.03 -9.35
C VAL A 113 -22.77 0.39 -9.08
N LEU A 114 -21.70 0.91 -9.67
CA LEU A 114 -20.33 0.55 -9.33
C LEU A 114 -19.82 1.41 -8.17
N PHE A 115 -19.47 0.82 -7.07
CA PHE A 115 -18.69 1.43 -6.00
C PHE A 115 -17.21 1.09 -6.19
N TYR A 116 -16.42 2.06 -6.68
CA TYR A 116 -14.97 1.94 -6.84
C TYR A 116 -14.27 2.70 -5.73
N SER A 117 -13.53 2.00 -4.90
CA SER A 117 -12.79 2.58 -3.79
C SER A 117 -11.37 2.05 -3.75
N SER A 118 -10.39 2.89 -3.48
CA SER A 118 -8.98 2.53 -3.43
C SER A 118 -8.30 2.95 -2.11
N SER A 119 -6.98 2.89 -2.07
CA SER A 119 -6.18 3.09 -0.85
C SER A 119 -5.68 4.53 -0.64
N GLY A 120 -6.26 5.54 -1.28
CA GLY A 120 -5.75 6.91 -1.25
C GLY A 120 -5.63 7.51 0.14
N THR A 121 -6.71 7.55 0.88
CA THR A 121 -6.76 8.10 2.25
C THR A 121 -7.23 7.01 3.21
N LYS A 122 -6.61 6.96 4.39
CA LYS A 122 -6.98 6.01 5.46
C LYS A 122 -7.59 6.75 6.66
N GLY A 123 -8.61 6.15 7.24
CA GLY A 123 -9.30 6.67 8.43
C GLY A 123 -10.52 5.82 8.77
N LEU A 124 -11.01 5.95 10.00
CA LEU A 124 -12.17 5.20 10.48
C LEU A 124 -13.44 5.50 9.68
N MET A 125 -13.60 6.74 9.23
CA MET A 125 -14.76 7.19 8.44
C MET A 125 -14.87 6.51 7.06
N ASN A 126 -13.81 5.89 6.57
CA ASN A 126 -13.86 5.17 5.29
C ASN A 126 -14.80 3.96 5.31
N GLY A 127 -15.16 3.46 6.50
CA GLY A 127 -16.15 2.39 6.65
C GLY A 127 -17.60 2.82 6.39
N VAL A 128 -17.88 4.13 6.43
CA VAL A 128 -19.25 4.67 6.24
C VAL A 128 -19.80 4.36 4.85
N ALA A 129 -18.96 4.42 3.82
CA ALA A 129 -19.37 4.11 2.44
C ALA A 129 -19.90 2.67 2.31
N THR A 130 -19.21 1.68 2.89
CA THR A 130 -19.68 0.28 2.87
C THR A 130 -21.01 0.14 3.60
N SER A 131 -21.21 0.81 4.74
CA SER A 131 -22.47 0.82 5.47
C SER A 131 -23.58 1.46 4.66
N PHE A 132 -23.31 2.57 3.97
CA PHE A 132 -24.27 3.23 3.08
C PHE A 132 -24.76 2.29 1.98
N TRP A 133 -23.83 1.65 1.25
CA TRP A 133 -24.20 0.73 0.17
C TRP A 133 -24.98 -0.48 0.66
N ARG A 134 -24.67 -0.98 1.84
CA ARG A 134 -25.43 -2.07 2.47
C ARG A 134 -26.86 -1.65 2.80
N LEU A 135 -27.07 -0.45 3.33
CA LEU A 135 -28.38 0.11 3.62
C LEU A 135 -29.16 0.48 2.33
N TYR A 136 -28.47 0.87 1.28
CA TYR A 136 -29.10 1.13 -0.03
C TYR A 136 -29.66 -0.14 -0.70
N GLY A 137 -29.17 -1.32 -0.33
CA GLY A 137 -29.57 -2.60 -0.90
C GLY A 137 -28.47 -3.29 -1.71
N GLY A 138 -27.26 -2.77 -1.64
CA GLY A 138 -26.08 -3.31 -2.31
C GLY A 138 -25.54 -2.45 -3.46
N CYS A 139 -24.52 -2.95 -4.11
CA CYS A 139 -23.92 -2.36 -5.32
C CYS A 139 -22.96 -3.38 -5.96
N THR A 140 -22.42 -3.04 -7.12
CA THR A 140 -21.28 -3.77 -7.70
C THR A 140 -19.96 -3.20 -7.12
N THR A 141 -19.05 -4.08 -6.73
CA THR A 141 -17.73 -3.71 -6.24
C THR A 141 -16.62 -4.44 -7.01
N THR A 142 -15.38 -4.00 -6.81
CA THR A 142 -14.20 -4.64 -7.37
C THR A 142 -13.63 -5.69 -6.40
N TYR A 143 -12.93 -6.66 -6.97
CA TYR A 143 -12.07 -7.58 -6.24
C TYR A 143 -10.62 -7.47 -6.71
N GLY A 144 -9.69 -8.00 -5.91
CA GLY A 144 -8.27 -7.83 -6.12
C GLY A 144 -7.81 -6.41 -5.87
N ASP A 145 -6.57 -6.15 -6.17
CA ASP A 145 -5.95 -4.83 -5.99
C ASP A 145 -4.71 -4.76 -6.89
N LEU A 146 -4.36 -3.59 -7.35
CA LEU A 146 -3.13 -3.34 -8.11
C LEU A 146 -1.90 -3.16 -7.20
N CYS A 147 -2.07 -3.21 -5.88
CA CYS A 147 -1.06 -2.77 -4.93
C CYS A 147 -0.28 -3.92 -4.28
N TRP A 148 -0.92 -4.84 -3.54
CA TRP A 148 -0.24 -5.68 -2.55
C TRP A 148 -0.79 -7.10 -2.34
N PRO A 149 -1.89 -7.55 -2.96
CA PRO A 149 -2.54 -8.81 -2.63
C PRO A 149 -1.68 -10.04 -2.87
N ALA A 150 -0.95 -10.09 -3.99
CA ALA A 150 -0.13 -11.26 -4.31
C ALA A 150 0.94 -11.52 -3.23
N GLY A 151 1.54 -10.46 -2.70
CA GLY A 151 2.52 -10.58 -1.62
C GLY A 151 1.90 -10.94 -0.28
N LEU A 152 0.72 -10.41 0.02
CA LEU A 152 -0.03 -10.80 1.23
C LEU A 152 -0.42 -12.26 1.19
N GLU A 153 -0.95 -12.73 0.06
CA GLU A 153 -1.35 -14.13 -0.10
C GLU A 153 -0.14 -15.05 -0.05
N ALA A 154 0.96 -14.69 -0.72
CA ALA A 154 2.21 -15.43 -0.63
C ALA A 154 2.70 -15.54 0.83
N THR A 155 2.61 -14.44 1.60
CA THR A 155 2.97 -14.42 3.02
C THR A 155 2.05 -15.32 3.84
N ARG A 156 0.72 -15.21 3.65
CA ARG A 156 -0.27 -16.03 4.35
C ARG A 156 -0.11 -17.53 4.08
N LEU A 157 0.10 -17.90 2.81
CA LEU A 157 0.30 -19.29 2.38
C LEU A 157 1.62 -19.88 2.90
N THR A 158 2.60 -19.04 3.23
CA THR A 158 3.92 -19.51 3.66
C THR A 158 4.10 -19.43 5.18
N LEU A 159 3.60 -18.38 5.83
CA LEU A 159 3.76 -18.12 7.26
C LEU A 159 2.46 -18.26 8.08
N GLY A 160 1.32 -18.52 7.44
CA GLY A 160 0.02 -18.58 8.08
C GLY A 160 -0.65 -17.21 8.25
N ALA A 161 0.12 -16.16 8.51
CA ALA A 161 -0.36 -14.80 8.68
C ALA A 161 0.65 -13.79 8.14
N ASN A 162 0.20 -12.54 7.91
CA ASN A 162 1.09 -11.43 7.59
C ASN A 162 1.34 -10.58 8.86
N ASP A 163 1.95 -11.19 9.85
CA ASP A 163 2.39 -10.53 11.07
C ASP A 163 3.91 -10.34 11.03
N HIS A 164 4.37 -9.16 11.37
CA HIS A 164 5.79 -8.84 11.43
C HIS A 164 6.10 -7.86 12.55
N ASN A 165 7.38 -7.71 12.85
CA ASN A 165 7.87 -6.85 13.91
C ASN A 165 7.47 -5.38 13.67
N ALA A 166 7.39 -4.62 14.76
CA ALA A 166 7.10 -3.20 14.72
C ALA A 166 8.19 -2.41 13.94
N PRO A 167 7.88 -1.25 13.33
CA PRO A 167 8.85 -0.49 12.52
C PRO A 167 10.17 -0.17 13.21
N TRP A 168 10.15 0.09 14.51
CA TRP A 168 11.37 0.39 15.30
C TRP A 168 12.22 -0.83 15.60
N ASP A 169 11.71 -2.04 15.41
CA ASP A 169 12.48 -3.26 15.63
C ASP A 169 13.60 -3.44 14.60
N LEU A 170 13.52 -2.74 13.47
CA LEU A 170 14.60 -2.71 12.48
C LEU A 170 15.94 -2.30 13.09
N ALA A 171 15.94 -1.46 14.13
CA ALA A 171 17.13 -1.04 14.85
C ALA A 171 17.86 -2.20 15.57
N ASN A 172 17.22 -3.33 15.81
CA ASN A 172 17.80 -4.52 16.42
C ASN A 172 18.44 -5.47 15.40
N ALA A 173 18.24 -5.25 14.09
CA ALA A 173 18.80 -6.09 13.04
C ALA A 173 20.32 -5.92 12.94
N ARG A 174 21.02 -7.04 12.69
CA ARG A 174 22.45 -7.06 12.34
C ARG A 174 22.64 -7.15 10.84
N LEU A 175 21.66 -7.67 10.11
CA LEU A 175 21.58 -7.64 8.65
C LEU A 175 20.19 -7.16 8.23
N VAL A 176 20.15 -6.11 7.43
CA VAL A 176 18.90 -5.62 6.79
C VAL A 176 19.01 -5.86 5.28
N VAL A 177 18.11 -6.65 4.73
CA VAL A 177 18.01 -6.86 3.28
C VAL A 177 16.80 -6.10 2.76
N PHE A 178 17.01 -5.02 2.02
CA PHE A 178 15.97 -4.37 1.25
C PHE A 178 15.89 -4.99 -0.13
N TRP A 179 14.76 -5.59 -0.44
CA TRP A 179 14.56 -6.27 -1.72
C TRP A 179 13.44 -5.59 -2.52
N GLY A 180 13.81 -4.93 -3.62
CA GLY A 180 12.88 -4.13 -4.42
C GLY A 180 12.23 -2.99 -3.64
N LYS A 181 12.93 -2.46 -2.63
CA LYS A 181 12.40 -1.43 -1.73
C LYS A 181 13.37 -0.26 -1.55
N ASN A 182 12.96 0.90 -2.01
CA ASN A 182 13.65 2.16 -1.73
C ASN A 182 13.02 2.86 -0.50
N ALA A 183 13.51 2.53 0.69
CA ALA A 183 12.99 3.05 1.94
C ALA A 183 13.18 4.58 2.06
N ALA A 184 14.26 5.13 1.55
CA ALA A 184 14.55 6.56 1.59
C ALA A 184 13.45 7.42 0.93
N GLU A 185 12.83 6.94 -0.15
CA GLU A 185 11.73 7.65 -0.82
C GLU A 185 10.34 7.22 -0.33
N THR A 186 10.15 5.91 -0.06
CA THR A 186 8.81 5.36 0.18
C THR A 186 8.44 5.22 1.64
N ASN A 187 9.45 5.19 2.53
CA ASN A 187 9.26 5.03 3.98
C ASN A 187 10.41 5.66 4.76
N VAL A 188 10.56 6.97 4.65
CA VAL A 188 11.72 7.73 5.15
C VAL A 188 12.03 7.48 6.64
N HIS A 189 11.02 7.28 7.49
CA HIS A 189 11.24 7.01 8.93
C HIS A 189 11.96 5.68 9.18
N GLN A 190 11.85 4.73 8.26
CA GLN A 190 12.58 3.47 8.34
C GLN A 190 14.09 3.69 8.23
N MET A 191 14.52 4.75 7.55
CA MET A 191 15.94 5.10 7.43
C MET A 191 16.57 5.49 8.77
N ALA A 192 15.81 6.10 9.68
CA ALA A 192 16.30 6.40 11.03
C ALA A 192 16.56 5.12 11.85
N PHE A 193 15.71 4.13 11.74
CA PHE A 193 15.92 2.82 12.38
C PHE A 193 17.04 2.03 11.71
N LEU A 194 17.18 2.13 10.37
CA LEU A 194 18.33 1.59 9.66
C LEU A 194 19.64 2.20 10.17
N GLN A 195 19.68 3.52 10.34
CA GLN A 195 20.88 4.19 10.87
C GLN A 195 21.24 3.66 12.26
N GLN A 196 20.26 3.49 13.15
CA GLN A 196 20.50 2.89 14.48
C GLN A 196 21.06 1.47 14.40
N ALA A 197 20.62 0.66 13.41
CA ALA A 197 21.18 -0.67 13.19
C ALA A 197 22.64 -0.59 12.71
N LEU A 198 22.95 0.31 11.78
CA LEU A 198 24.30 0.55 11.27
C LEU A 198 25.25 1.06 12.36
N ASP A 199 24.81 1.98 13.21
CA ASP A 199 25.57 2.53 14.34
C ASP A 199 25.96 1.43 15.36
N ARG A 200 25.18 0.35 15.41
CA ARG A 200 25.46 -0.86 16.21
C ARG A 200 26.29 -1.92 15.47
N GLY A 201 26.86 -1.56 14.32
CA GLY A 201 27.67 -2.46 13.49
C GLY A 201 26.85 -3.44 12.64
N GLY A 202 25.58 -3.17 12.41
CA GLY A 202 24.76 -3.89 11.43
C GLY A 202 25.19 -3.59 10.00
N GLN A 203 24.74 -4.40 9.06
CA GLN A 203 24.99 -4.25 7.64
C GLN A 203 23.68 -4.16 6.87
N VAL A 204 23.70 -3.48 5.72
CA VAL A 204 22.56 -3.45 4.80
C VAL A 204 22.95 -4.00 3.43
N VAL A 205 22.07 -4.83 2.89
CA VAL A 205 22.12 -5.32 1.51
C VAL A 205 20.91 -4.76 0.77
N VAL A 206 21.10 -4.33 -0.46
CA VAL A 206 20.01 -3.88 -1.33
C VAL A 206 20.01 -4.72 -2.61
N VAL A 207 18.84 -5.24 -2.95
CA VAL A 207 18.56 -5.88 -4.23
C VAL A 207 17.55 -5.00 -4.95
N ASP A 208 18.02 -4.18 -5.88
CA ASP A 208 17.19 -3.20 -6.61
C ASP A 208 17.89 -2.85 -7.94
N PRO A 209 17.20 -2.84 -9.09
CA PRO A 209 17.82 -2.49 -10.37
C PRO A 209 18.32 -1.04 -10.40
N ARG A 210 17.76 -0.14 -9.57
CA ARG A 210 18.17 1.25 -9.46
C ARG A 210 19.20 1.42 -8.34
N ARG A 211 20.19 2.31 -8.60
CA ARG A 211 21.03 2.85 -7.53
C ARG A 211 20.24 3.97 -6.82
N THR A 212 19.64 3.63 -5.71
CA THR A 212 18.80 4.52 -4.90
C THR A 212 19.59 5.06 -3.70
N GLU A 213 19.10 6.11 -3.03
CA GLU A 213 19.67 6.60 -1.76
C GLU A 213 19.75 5.49 -0.68
N THR A 214 18.79 4.56 -0.70
CA THR A 214 18.84 3.38 0.17
C THR A 214 20.02 2.49 -0.20
N ALA A 215 20.28 2.28 -1.49
CA ALA A 215 21.37 1.46 -2.00
C ALA A 215 22.75 2.08 -1.77
N GLU A 216 22.86 3.40 -1.66
CA GLU A 216 24.13 4.08 -1.35
C GLU A 216 24.68 3.74 0.04
N ARG A 217 23.84 3.23 0.92
CA ARG A 217 24.24 2.76 2.27
C ARG A 217 24.57 1.27 2.31
N ALA A 218 24.45 0.56 1.18
CA ALA A 218 24.59 -0.88 1.13
C ALA A 218 26.05 -1.33 1.15
N ALA A 219 26.35 -2.33 1.98
CA ALA A 219 27.59 -3.09 1.91
C ALA A 219 27.65 -4.01 0.69
N LEU A 220 26.47 -4.34 0.13
CA LEU A 220 26.30 -5.10 -1.10
C LEU A 220 25.04 -4.61 -1.82
N HIS A 221 25.16 -4.25 -3.11
CA HIS A 221 24.04 -3.85 -3.95
C HIS A 221 23.98 -4.72 -5.21
N LEU A 222 22.98 -5.61 -5.29
CA LEU A 222 22.68 -6.40 -6.48
C LEU A 222 21.70 -5.62 -7.36
N ARG A 223 21.96 -5.59 -8.66
CA ARG A 223 21.15 -4.86 -9.66
C ARG A 223 20.56 -5.83 -10.69
N PRO A 224 19.57 -6.66 -10.31
CA PRO A 224 19.03 -7.66 -11.21
C PRO A 224 18.21 -7.05 -12.34
N ARG A 225 18.09 -7.79 -13.44
CA ARG A 225 17.04 -7.55 -14.43
C ARG A 225 15.68 -7.67 -13.75
N PRO A 226 14.76 -6.72 -13.96
CA PRO A 226 13.43 -6.78 -13.37
C PRO A 226 12.71 -8.11 -13.65
N GLY A 227 12.11 -8.71 -12.61
CA GLY A 227 11.38 -9.96 -12.71
C GLY A 227 12.23 -11.24 -12.52
N THR A 228 13.53 -11.12 -12.28
CA THR A 228 14.43 -12.27 -12.09
C THR A 228 14.79 -12.55 -10.63
N ASP A 229 14.20 -11.82 -9.71
CA ASP A 229 14.45 -11.92 -8.26
C ASP A 229 14.23 -13.34 -7.71
N GLY A 230 13.25 -14.07 -8.26
CA GLY A 230 12.99 -15.46 -7.88
C GLY A 230 14.17 -16.38 -8.17
N ALA A 231 14.88 -16.16 -9.28
CA ALA A 231 16.08 -16.95 -9.62
C ALA A 231 17.19 -16.68 -8.59
N ILE A 232 17.42 -15.43 -8.21
CA ILE A 232 18.41 -15.09 -7.17
C ILE A 232 18.01 -15.74 -5.84
N ALA A 233 16.73 -15.66 -5.45
CA ALA A 233 16.27 -16.26 -4.19
C ALA A 233 16.49 -17.78 -4.15
N LEU A 234 16.19 -18.49 -5.26
CA LEU A 234 16.42 -19.93 -5.35
C LEU A 234 17.92 -20.27 -5.30
N ALA A 235 18.77 -19.47 -5.94
CA ALA A 235 20.23 -19.67 -5.89
C ALA A 235 20.82 -19.37 -4.51
N VAL A 236 20.30 -18.37 -3.79
CA VAL A 236 20.64 -18.13 -2.39
C VAL A 236 20.23 -19.32 -1.52
N ALA A 237 19.03 -19.89 -1.72
CA ALA A 237 18.59 -21.10 -1.01
C ALA A 237 19.50 -22.28 -1.31
N HIS A 238 19.84 -22.53 -2.59
CA HIS A 238 20.81 -23.53 -2.98
C HIS A 238 22.13 -23.37 -2.23
N ARG A 239 22.70 -22.16 -2.24
CA ARG A 239 24.00 -21.88 -1.59
C ARG A 239 23.93 -22.07 -0.09
N LEU A 240 22.86 -21.60 0.59
CA LEU A 240 22.65 -21.81 2.02
C LEU A 240 22.67 -23.30 2.37
N ILE A 241 21.98 -24.13 1.60
CA ILE A 241 21.93 -25.58 1.81
C ILE A 241 23.30 -26.23 1.52
N ALA A 242 23.91 -25.92 0.38
CA ALA A 242 25.19 -26.50 -0.04
C ALA A 242 26.34 -26.17 0.91
N ARG A 243 26.28 -25.02 1.60
CA ARG A 243 27.29 -24.57 2.55
C ARG A 243 27.00 -24.93 4.02
N GLY A 244 25.88 -25.61 4.29
CA GLY A 244 25.46 -25.89 5.67
C GLY A 244 25.14 -24.63 6.50
N LEU A 245 24.66 -23.58 5.85
CA LEU A 245 24.30 -22.31 6.49
C LEU A 245 22.82 -22.23 6.89
N VAL A 246 22.11 -23.35 6.78
CA VAL A 246 20.73 -23.51 7.22
C VAL A 246 20.67 -23.64 8.74
N ASP A 247 19.67 -23.05 9.37
CA ASP A 247 19.37 -23.30 10.78
C ASP A 247 18.61 -24.63 10.91
N GLU A 248 19.35 -25.74 10.95
CA GLU A 248 18.77 -27.10 10.92
C GLU A 248 17.80 -27.37 12.06
N ALA A 249 18.07 -26.81 13.26
CA ALA A 249 17.19 -26.99 14.40
C ALA A 249 15.85 -26.28 14.15
N PHE A 250 15.91 -25.02 13.72
CA PHE A 250 14.69 -24.27 13.39
C PHE A 250 13.91 -24.93 12.25
N VAL A 251 14.61 -25.34 11.19
CA VAL A 251 13.97 -25.96 10.02
C VAL A 251 13.29 -27.27 10.39
N ARG A 252 13.94 -28.13 11.14
CA ARG A 252 13.37 -29.42 11.59
C ARG A 252 12.09 -29.24 12.41
N GLU A 253 12.04 -28.20 13.25
CA GLU A 253 10.94 -27.97 14.18
C GLU A 253 9.80 -27.14 13.57
N ASN A 254 10.10 -26.23 12.63
CA ASN A 254 9.17 -25.18 12.21
C ASN A 254 8.90 -25.11 10.71
N VAL A 255 9.58 -25.89 9.88
CA VAL A 255 9.46 -25.78 8.41
C VAL A 255 8.91 -27.07 7.80
N LEU A 256 7.79 -26.93 7.09
CA LEU A 256 7.25 -28.02 6.28
C LEU A 256 7.79 -27.94 4.85
N GLY A 257 8.09 -29.10 4.24
CA GLY A 257 8.48 -29.18 2.83
C GLY A 257 9.95 -28.83 2.56
N PHE A 258 10.81 -28.83 3.55
CA PHE A 258 12.24 -28.54 3.37
C PHE A 258 12.92 -29.47 2.36
N GLU A 259 12.66 -30.78 2.41
CA GLU A 259 13.27 -31.75 1.49
C GLU A 259 12.84 -31.52 0.04
N ALA A 260 11.58 -31.18 -0.19
CA ALA A 260 11.09 -30.82 -1.51
C ALA A 260 11.74 -29.54 -2.05
N LEU A 261 11.92 -28.54 -1.17
CA LEU A 261 12.65 -27.32 -1.53
C LEU A 261 14.11 -27.65 -1.86
N ARG A 262 14.79 -28.42 -1.02
CA ARG A 262 16.18 -28.83 -1.21
C ARG A 262 16.38 -29.49 -2.58
N GLU A 263 15.53 -30.43 -2.94
CA GLU A 263 15.58 -31.07 -4.25
C GLU A 263 15.29 -30.09 -5.40
N SER A 264 14.31 -29.22 -5.25
CA SER A 264 13.92 -28.26 -6.28
C SER A 264 15.01 -27.23 -6.59
N VAL A 265 15.87 -26.91 -5.62
CA VAL A 265 16.97 -25.93 -5.79
C VAL A 265 18.32 -26.57 -6.10
N ARG A 266 18.41 -27.89 -6.20
CA ARG A 266 19.67 -28.61 -6.38
C ARG A 266 20.51 -28.09 -7.55
N GLU A 267 19.88 -27.74 -8.66
CA GLU A 267 20.52 -27.23 -9.88
C GLU A 267 20.40 -25.71 -10.04
N ARG A 268 19.89 -25.00 -9.04
CA ARG A 268 19.70 -23.54 -9.06
C ARG A 268 20.93 -22.83 -8.51
N THR A 269 22.07 -23.04 -9.18
CA THR A 269 23.36 -22.49 -8.72
C THR A 269 23.42 -20.95 -8.85
N PRO A 270 24.36 -20.29 -8.17
CA PRO A 270 24.62 -18.86 -8.37
C PRO A 270 24.90 -18.49 -9.84
N GLU A 271 25.60 -19.34 -10.60
CA GLU A 271 25.90 -19.14 -12.02
C GLU A 271 24.64 -19.20 -12.88
N TRP A 272 23.75 -20.17 -12.60
CA TRP A 272 22.44 -20.26 -13.26
C TRP A 272 21.64 -18.96 -13.06
N ALA A 273 21.55 -18.47 -11.83
CA ALA A 273 20.82 -17.25 -11.52
C ALA A 273 21.49 -15.99 -12.08
N ALA A 274 22.82 -15.95 -12.09
CA ALA A 274 23.61 -14.85 -12.67
C ALA A 274 23.30 -14.67 -14.16
N GLY A 275 23.23 -15.76 -14.91
CA GLY A 275 22.87 -15.74 -16.34
C GLY A 275 21.47 -15.17 -16.58
N MET A 276 20.50 -15.49 -15.72
CA MET A 276 19.14 -14.96 -15.80
C MET A 276 19.03 -13.51 -15.33
N ALA A 277 19.64 -13.19 -14.19
CA ALA A 277 19.46 -11.92 -13.53
C ALA A 277 20.41 -10.81 -14.01
N GLY A 278 21.50 -11.18 -14.68
CA GLY A 278 22.50 -10.21 -15.16
C GLY A 278 23.31 -9.58 -14.01
N VAL A 279 23.46 -10.31 -12.90
CA VAL A 279 24.35 -9.99 -11.79
C VAL A 279 25.51 -11.00 -11.74
N GLU A 280 26.57 -10.68 -11.00
CA GLU A 280 27.68 -11.62 -10.86
C GLU A 280 27.34 -12.76 -9.88
N ALA A 281 27.72 -13.99 -10.21
CA ALA A 281 27.50 -15.17 -9.33
C ALA A 281 28.05 -14.95 -7.93
N ARG A 282 29.25 -14.35 -7.82
CA ARG A 282 29.89 -14.01 -6.53
C ARG A 282 29.09 -13.06 -5.65
N GLU A 283 28.25 -12.19 -6.25
CA GLU A 283 27.37 -11.30 -5.49
C GLU A 283 26.21 -12.08 -4.86
N ILE A 284 25.66 -13.05 -5.60
CA ILE A 284 24.65 -13.97 -5.08
C ILE A 284 25.23 -14.84 -3.96
N GLU A 285 26.43 -15.39 -4.14
CA GLU A 285 27.15 -16.13 -3.10
C GLU A 285 27.35 -15.28 -1.85
N ARG A 286 27.83 -14.04 -2.02
CA ARG A 286 28.03 -13.12 -0.90
C ARG A 286 26.73 -12.80 -0.17
N LEU A 287 25.62 -12.61 -0.88
CA LEU A 287 24.30 -12.43 -0.27
C LEU A 287 23.92 -13.64 0.57
N ALA A 288 24.11 -14.88 0.05
CA ALA A 288 23.82 -16.10 0.77
C ALA A 288 24.71 -16.23 2.05
N ASP A 289 26.00 -15.98 1.92
CA ASP A 289 26.93 -16.06 3.02
C ASP A 289 26.59 -15.03 4.13
N LEU A 290 26.22 -13.78 3.76
CA LEU A 290 25.76 -12.77 4.70
C LEU A 290 24.46 -13.19 5.42
N MET A 291 23.46 -13.69 4.67
CA MET A 291 22.20 -14.14 5.26
C MET A 291 22.36 -15.36 6.17
N GLY A 292 23.28 -16.27 5.84
CA GLY A 292 23.54 -17.46 6.62
C GLY A 292 24.33 -17.21 7.91
N THR A 293 25.19 -16.19 7.92
CA THR A 293 26.15 -15.97 9.01
C THR A 293 25.81 -14.80 9.93
N ILE A 294 25.15 -13.76 9.42
CA ILE A 294 24.81 -12.56 10.22
C ILE A 294 23.37 -12.67 10.73
N LYS A 295 23.23 -12.74 12.05
CA LYS A 295 21.93 -12.85 12.74
C LYS A 295 21.84 -11.83 13.89
N PRO A 296 20.67 -11.25 14.17
CA PRO A 296 19.41 -11.41 13.47
C PRO A 296 19.39 -10.69 12.11
N ALA A 297 18.69 -11.29 11.13
CA ALA A 297 18.53 -10.74 9.79
C ALA A 297 17.07 -10.50 9.45
N THR A 298 16.76 -9.37 8.80
CA THR A 298 15.41 -9.04 8.34
C THR A 298 15.40 -8.79 6.84
N VAL A 299 14.37 -9.31 6.16
CA VAL A 299 14.12 -9.05 4.74
C VAL A 299 12.89 -8.15 4.61
N ASN A 300 13.11 -6.98 4.04
CA ASN A 300 12.08 -5.98 3.79
C ASN A 300 11.82 -5.89 2.28
N ALA A 301 10.70 -6.46 1.81
CA ALA A 301 10.36 -6.46 0.41
C ALA A 301 9.46 -5.28 0.03
N GLY A 302 9.72 -4.72 -1.16
CA GLY A 302 8.90 -3.68 -1.75
C GLY A 302 7.73 -4.22 -2.56
N PHE A 303 6.68 -3.41 -2.75
CA PHE A 303 5.49 -3.82 -3.51
C PHE A 303 5.73 -4.01 -5.01
N GLY A 304 6.82 -3.45 -5.55
CA GLY A 304 7.24 -3.69 -6.92
C GLY A 304 7.47 -5.16 -7.22
N MET A 305 7.89 -5.94 -6.22
CA MET A 305 8.17 -7.36 -6.31
C MET A 305 6.99 -8.22 -6.77
N GLN A 306 5.76 -7.76 -6.56
CA GLN A 306 4.54 -8.48 -6.94
C GLN A 306 3.93 -8.05 -8.28
N ARG A 307 4.66 -7.29 -9.11
CA ARG A 307 4.18 -6.76 -10.40
C ARG A 307 4.47 -7.65 -11.60
N TYR A 308 5.02 -8.84 -11.38
CA TYR A 308 5.40 -9.80 -12.41
C TYR A 308 4.50 -11.04 -12.38
N THR A 309 4.42 -11.74 -13.49
CA THR A 309 3.55 -12.90 -13.67
C THR A 309 3.75 -13.99 -12.59
N ASN A 310 4.99 -14.23 -12.16
CA ASN A 310 5.31 -15.23 -11.14
C ASN A 310 5.63 -14.67 -9.76
N SER A 311 5.13 -13.47 -9.46
CA SER A 311 5.53 -12.71 -8.28
C SER A 311 5.16 -13.36 -6.96
N GLY A 312 4.04 -14.08 -6.87
CA GLY A 312 3.67 -14.82 -5.65
C GLY A 312 4.71 -15.87 -5.28
N GLN A 313 5.21 -16.64 -6.24
CA GLN A 313 6.27 -17.63 -6.01
C GLN A 313 7.62 -16.98 -5.70
N THR A 314 7.94 -15.86 -6.36
CA THR A 314 9.13 -15.05 -6.00
C THR A 314 9.12 -14.63 -4.54
N LEU A 315 8.00 -14.09 -4.06
CA LEU A 315 7.88 -13.69 -2.66
C LEU A 315 7.95 -14.87 -1.70
N ARG A 316 7.35 -16.01 -2.05
CA ARG A 316 7.48 -17.25 -1.26
C ARG A 316 8.92 -17.73 -1.19
N ALA A 317 9.69 -17.66 -2.29
CA ALA A 317 11.10 -17.99 -2.29
C ALA A 317 11.91 -17.05 -1.34
N LEU A 318 11.61 -15.75 -1.33
CA LEU A 318 12.23 -14.80 -0.39
C LEU A 318 11.89 -15.12 1.07
N ILE A 319 10.63 -15.46 1.36
CA ILE A 319 10.20 -15.86 2.70
C ILE A 319 10.92 -17.15 3.14
N ALA A 320 11.12 -18.10 2.21
CA ALA A 320 11.87 -19.33 2.50
C ALA A 320 13.30 -19.03 2.98
N LEU A 321 13.99 -18.01 2.44
CA LEU A 321 15.33 -17.63 2.91
C LEU A 321 15.32 -17.20 4.39
N VAL A 322 14.29 -16.48 4.80
CA VAL A 322 14.11 -16.07 6.20
C VAL A 322 13.91 -17.28 7.10
N ALA A 323 13.10 -18.25 6.64
CA ALA A 323 12.86 -19.49 7.37
C ALA A 323 14.08 -20.41 7.42
N LEU A 324 14.78 -20.62 6.29
CA LEU A 324 16.00 -21.43 6.23
C LEU A 324 17.09 -20.94 7.18
N THR A 325 17.19 -19.64 7.38
CA THR A 325 18.19 -19.03 8.26
C THR A 325 17.71 -18.84 9.71
N GLY A 326 16.51 -19.34 10.06
CA GLY A 326 15.94 -19.23 11.41
C GLY A 326 15.64 -17.79 11.87
N ASN A 327 15.44 -16.89 10.93
CA ASN A 327 15.17 -15.48 11.20
C ASN A 327 13.65 -15.19 11.30
N VAL A 328 12.94 -15.95 12.11
CA VAL A 328 11.49 -15.80 12.34
C VAL A 328 11.23 -15.67 13.86
N GLY A 329 10.33 -14.74 14.25
CA GLY A 329 9.87 -14.62 15.63
C GLY A 329 10.92 -14.08 16.63
N ARG A 330 11.94 -13.38 16.16
CA ARG A 330 13.02 -12.81 17.00
C ARG A 330 13.11 -11.29 16.80
N PRO A 331 13.50 -10.51 17.83
CA PRO A 331 13.82 -9.10 17.67
C PRO A 331 14.89 -8.89 16.59
N GLY A 332 14.69 -7.90 15.71
CA GLY A 332 15.60 -7.57 14.62
C GLY A 332 15.57 -8.54 13.43
N ALA A 333 14.77 -9.59 13.48
CA ALA A 333 14.68 -10.59 12.42
C ALA A 333 13.30 -10.57 11.74
N GLY A 334 13.18 -11.21 10.60
CA GLY A 334 11.90 -11.55 10.01
C GLY A 334 11.67 -11.09 8.59
N TRP A 335 10.48 -11.40 8.13
CA TRP A 335 9.92 -10.97 6.86
C TRP A 335 9.04 -9.73 7.08
N VAL A 336 9.28 -8.66 6.35
CA VAL A 336 8.51 -7.41 6.42
C VAL A 336 7.90 -7.10 5.07
N PHE A 337 6.58 -7.25 4.97
CA PHE A 337 5.80 -6.93 3.79
C PHE A 337 4.41 -6.44 4.20
N ALA A 338 4.06 -5.21 3.83
CA ALA A 338 2.72 -4.63 3.98
C ALA A 338 2.07 -4.79 5.37
N ASN A 339 2.47 -4.01 6.35
CA ASN A 339 1.82 -4.06 7.65
C ASN A 339 0.43 -3.42 7.62
N LEU A 340 -0.62 -4.22 7.64
CA LEU A 340 -2.00 -3.75 7.71
C LEU A 340 -2.77 -4.47 8.82
N ARG A 341 -2.78 -3.86 9.99
CA ARG A 341 -3.62 -4.29 11.11
C ARG A 341 -4.95 -3.52 11.18
N SER A 342 -5.51 -3.15 10.03
CA SER A 342 -6.81 -2.44 9.98
C SER A 342 -7.97 -3.28 10.53
N HIS A 343 -7.82 -4.61 10.58
CA HIS A 343 -8.81 -5.50 11.20
C HIS A 343 -9.01 -5.25 12.69
N VAL A 344 -8.05 -4.61 13.37
CA VAL A 344 -8.22 -4.19 14.78
C VAL A 344 -9.38 -3.21 14.91
N PHE A 345 -9.58 -2.34 13.92
CA PHE A 345 -10.64 -1.33 13.90
C PHE A 345 -11.84 -1.72 13.02
N HIS A 346 -11.65 -2.65 12.12
CA HIS A 346 -12.66 -3.18 11.20
C HIS A 346 -12.60 -4.71 11.25
N PRO A 347 -13.21 -5.35 12.26
CA PRO A 347 -13.11 -6.80 12.47
C PRO A 347 -13.72 -7.61 11.31
N VAL A 348 -14.60 -7.01 10.54
CA VAL A 348 -15.21 -7.65 9.36
C VAL A 348 -14.43 -7.17 8.11
N LYS A 349 -13.24 -7.71 7.88
CA LYS A 349 -12.68 -7.77 6.55
C LYS A 349 -13.22 -9.00 5.86
N ASP A 350 -13.84 -8.80 4.72
CA ASP A 350 -14.15 -9.89 3.83
C ASP A 350 -12.83 -10.51 3.34
N PRO A 351 -12.47 -11.73 3.75
CA PRO A 351 -11.27 -12.40 3.26
C PRO A 351 -11.33 -12.66 1.75
N LEU A 352 -12.51 -12.60 1.15
CA LEU A 352 -12.77 -12.76 -0.28
C LEU A 352 -12.54 -11.47 -1.09
N ALA A 353 -12.18 -10.34 -0.45
CA ALA A 353 -11.94 -9.07 -1.16
C ALA A 353 -10.84 -9.16 -2.26
N PHE A 354 -10.00 -10.20 -2.22
CA PHE A 354 -8.95 -10.44 -3.21
C PHE A 354 -9.32 -11.45 -4.29
N TYR A 355 -10.39 -12.22 -4.08
CA TYR A 355 -10.86 -13.27 -4.98
C TYR A 355 -12.29 -12.98 -5.42
N PRO A 356 -12.66 -13.33 -6.66
CA PRO A 356 -14.06 -13.30 -7.03
C PRO A 356 -14.79 -14.32 -6.16
N PRO A 357 -15.89 -13.95 -5.50
CA PRO A 357 -16.70 -14.93 -4.79
C PRO A 357 -17.31 -15.90 -5.81
N GLU A 358 -17.40 -17.16 -5.44
CA GLU A 358 -18.10 -18.15 -6.26
C GLU A 358 -19.58 -17.78 -6.46
N ARG A 359 -20.14 -17.05 -5.48
CA ARG A 359 -21.50 -16.48 -5.53
C ARG A 359 -21.51 -15.10 -4.87
N PRO A 360 -22.24 -14.12 -5.45
CA PRO A 360 -22.50 -12.85 -4.78
C PRO A 360 -23.16 -13.11 -3.41
N ASP A 361 -22.82 -12.27 -2.42
CA ASP A 361 -23.43 -12.36 -1.09
C ASP A 361 -24.91 -11.90 -1.05
N GLY A 362 -25.52 -11.62 -2.18
CA GLY A 362 -26.88 -11.14 -2.35
C GLY A 362 -27.03 -9.62 -2.15
N VAL A 363 -26.07 -8.98 -1.51
CA VAL A 363 -26.04 -7.52 -1.28
C VAL A 363 -25.01 -6.86 -2.21
N PHE A 364 -23.81 -7.42 -2.30
CA PHE A 364 -22.77 -6.90 -3.19
C PHE A 364 -22.49 -7.87 -4.33
N ARG A 365 -22.48 -7.35 -5.56
CA ARG A 365 -21.94 -8.06 -6.71
C ARG A 365 -20.44 -7.79 -6.80
N VAL A 366 -19.62 -8.71 -6.38
CA VAL A 366 -18.14 -8.61 -6.42
C VAL A 366 -17.65 -9.30 -7.70
N SER A 367 -17.80 -8.67 -8.85
CA SER A 367 -17.56 -9.30 -10.16
C SER A 367 -16.50 -8.62 -11.01
N ILE A 368 -16.01 -7.45 -10.60
CA ILE A 368 -15.10 -6.64 -11.39
C ILE A 368 -13.67 -6.76 -10.86
N SER A 369 -12.79 -7.39 -11.63
CA SER A 369 -11.36 -7.41 -11.32
C SER A 369 -10.78 -6.01 -11.42
N THR A 370 -10.10 -5.53 -10.40
CA THR A 370 -9.40 -4.25 -10.43
C THR A 370 -8.37 -4.19 -11.58
N ALA A 371 -7.69 -5.30 -11.87
CA ALA A 371 -6.72 -5.39 -12.95
C ALA A 371 -7.36 -5.37 -14.36
N LEU A 372 -8.64 -5.75 -14.47
CA LEU A 372 -9.41 -5.79 -15.70
C LEU A 372 -10.62 -4.85 -15.65
N LEU A 373 -10.48 -3.71 -15.00
CA LEU A 373 -11.59 -2.80 -14.69
C LEU A 373 -12.43 -2.44 -15.92
N GLY A 374 -11.80 -1.92 -16.97
CA GLY A 374 -12.49 -1.49 -18.19
C GLY A 374 -13.21 -2.63 -18.91
N PRO A 375 -12.53 -3.74 -19.26
CA PRO A 375 -13.15 -4.90 -19.88
C PRO A 375 -14.32 -5.47 -19.07
N HIS A 376 -14.17 -5.66 -17.75
CA HIS A 376 -15.22 -6.21 -16.91
C HIS A 376 -16.43 -5.26 -16.76
N MET A 377 -16.20 -3.95 -16.64
CA MET A 377 -17.30 -2.97 -16.62
C MET A 377 -18.15 -3.04 -17.91
N LEU A 378 -17.50 -3.14 -19.06
CA LEU A 378 -18.18 -3.22 -20.36
C LEU A 378 -18.90 -4.56 -20.58
N ALA A 379 -18.37 -5.65 -20.01
CA ALA A 379 -18.97 -6.97 -20.12
C ALA A 379 -20.13 -7.21 -19.14
N THR A 380 -20.27 -6.36 -18.12
CA THR A 380 -21.32 -6.49 -17.11
C THR A 380 -22.68 -6.14 -17.70
N SER A 381 -23.60 -7.10 -17.76
CA SER A 381 -24.89 -6.99 -18.49
C SER A 381 -26.14 -7.25 -17.67
N ASP A 382 -26.03 -7.93 -16.50
CA ASP A 382 -27.20 -8.31 -15.69
C ASP A 382 -26.99 -7.97 -14.20
N PRO A 383 -27.51 -6.82 -13.74
CA PRO A 383 -27.88 -5.65 -14.53
C PRO A 383 -26.62 -4.95 -15.08
N PRO A 384 -26.72 -4.19 -16.18
CA PRO A 384 -25.61 -3.40 -16.70
C PRO A 384 -25.28 -2.26 -15.73
N LEU A 385 -24.01 -1.81 -15.74
CA LEU A 385 -23.60 -0.66 -14.96
C LEU A 385 -24.18 0.63 -15.55
N ARG A 386 -24.80 1.46 -14.71
CA ARG A 386 -25.43 2.75 -15.10
C ARG A 386 -24.88 3.93 -14.35
N MET A 387 -24.28 3.68 -13.16
CA MET A 387 -23.68 4.71 -12.33
C MET A 387 -22.34 4.21 -11.76
N ALA A 388 -21.41 5.12 -11.53
CA ALA A 388 -20.23 4.85 -10.69
C ALA A 388 -20.10 5.88 -9.57
N TRP A 389 -19.74 5.39 -8.38
CA TRP A 389 -19.26 6.16 -7.25
C TRP A 389 -17.79 5.84 -7.05
N VAL A 390 -16.93 6.84 -7.19
CA VAL A 390 -15.49 6.72 -7.09
C VAL A 390 -14.98 7.52 -5.91
N GLU A 391 -14.21 6.90 -5.03
CA GLU A 391 -13.55 7.57 -3.93
C GLU A 391 -12.15 7.02 -3.67
N ARG A 392 -11.26 7.87 -3.16
CA ARG A 392 -9.91 7.52 -2.74
C ARG A 392 -9.05 6.90 -3.84
N GLY A 393 -9.38 7.08 -5.08
CA GLY A 393 -8.66 6.55 -6.22
C GLY A 393 -8.98 7.27 -7.52
N ASN A 394 -8.08 7.20 -8.48
CA ASN A 394 -8.26 7.73 -9.83
C ASN A 394 -8.20 6.56 -10.82
N PRO A 395 -9.33 5.88 -11.12
CA PRO A 395 -9.36 4.63 -11.87
C PRO A 395 -8.82 4.74 -13.30
N ILE A 396 -8.94 5.89 -13.95
CA ILE A 396 -8.56 6.04 -15.35
C ILE A 396 -7.05 5.91 -15.55
N PRO A 397 -6.17 6.67 -14.87
CA PRO A 397 -4.74 6.51 -15.01
C PRO A 397 -4.14 5.39 -14.17
N GLN A 398 -4.83 4.88 -13.14
CA GLN A 398 -4.30 3.88 -12.24
C GLN A 398 -4.47 2.44 -12.73
N ASN A 399 -5.50 2.18 -13.54
CA ASN A 399 -5.80 0.82 -14.00
C ASN A 399 -5.22 0.56 -15.41
N PRO A 400 -4.89 -0.70 -15.73
CA PRO A 400 -4.45 -1.08 -17.06
C PRO A 400 -5.49 -0.74 -18.15
N GLU A 401 -5.04 -0.58 -19.38
CA GLU A 401 -5.87 -0.30 -20.54
C GLU A 401 -6.70 1.00 -20.43
N THR A 402 -6.04 2.10 -20.12
CA THR A 402 -6.66 3.42 -19.94
C THR A 402 -7.75 3.76 -21.00
N PRO A 403 -7.57 3.50 -22.31
CA PRO A 403 -8.62 3.75 -23.31
C PRO A 403 -9.91 2.94 -23.07
N THR A 404 -9.77 1.69 -22.64
CA THR A 404 -10.93 0.81 -22.35
C THR A 404 -11.62 1.23 -21.07
N VAL A 405 -10.86 1.58 -20.02
CA VAL A 405 -11.41 2.14 -18.77
C VAL A 405 -12.18 3.43 -19.06
N LEU A 406 -11.61 4.33 -19.87
CA LEU A 406 -12.27 5.58 -20.25
C LEU A 406 -13.57 5.34 -21.00
N ARG A 407 -13.61 4.38 -21.97
CA ARG A 407 -14.85 4.00 -22.66
C ARG A 407 -15.91 3.48 -21.68
N ALA A 408 -15.51 2.62 -20.74
CA ALA A 408 -16.41 2.06 -19.73
C ALA A 408 -17.03 3.16 -18.86
N PHE A 409 -16.23 4.10 -18.37
CA PHE A 409 -16.75 5.22 -17.60
C PHE A 409 -17.62 6.17 -18.42
N ARG A 410 -17.31 6.38 -19.70
CA ARG A 410 -18.14 7.21 -20.61
C ARG A 410 -19.51 6.61 -20.88
N ALA A 411 -19.64 5.30 -20.87
CA ALA A 411 -20.91 4.60 -21.07
C ALA A 411 -21.89 4.77 -19.88
N LEU A 412 -21.43 5.21 -18.71
CA LEU A 412 -22.28 5.38 -17.53
C LEU A 412 -23.11 6.67 -17.60
N GLY A 413 -24.35 6.58 -17.13
CA GLY A 413 -25.27 7.74 -17.08
C GLY A 413 -24.81 8.78 -16.03
N LEU A 414 -24.33 8.35 -14.87
CA LEU A 414 -23.80 9.24 -13.83
C LEU A 414 -22.46 8.74 -13.28
N ARG A 415 -21.55 9.66 -13.05
CA ARG A 415 -20.27 9.45 -12.37
C ARG A 415 -20.13 10.43 -11.24
N VAL A 416 -20.05 9.92 -10.02
CA VAL A 416 -19.78 10.70 -8.81
C VAL A 416 -18.34 10.42 -8.39
N VAL A 417 -17.55 11.48 -8.26
CA VAL A 417 -16.13 11.36 -7.88
C VAL A 417 -15.88 12.23 -6.66
N GLY A 418 -15.47 11.60 -5.56
CA GLY A 418 -15.05 12.28 -4.34
C GLY A 418 -13.53 12.49 -4.36
N ASP A 419 -13.10 13.71 -4.66
CA ASP A 419 -11.70 14.11 -4.63
C ASP A 419 -11.54 15.55 -4.13
N GLU A 420 -10.35 15.91 -3.69
CA GLU A 420 -9.99 17.25 -3.24
C GLU A 420 -9.56 18.17 -4.39
N PHE A 421 -9.19 17.59 -5.54
CA PHE A 421 -8.71 18.28 -6.73
C PHE A 421 -9.33 17.68 -7.99
N LEU A 422 -9.31 18.44 -9.08
CA LEU A 422 -9.61 17.89 -10.42
C LEU A 422 -8.43 17.03 -10.88
N THR A 423 -8.70 15.79 -11.30
CA THR A 423 -7.68 14.79 -11.72
C THR A 423 -7.99 14.24 -13.11
#